data_3a1aa865626b7548b9bdc573a86b4d28
#
_entry.id   3a1aa865626b7548b9bdc573a86b4d28
#
_cell.length_a   1.000
_cell.length_b   1.000
_cell.length_c   1.000
_cell.angle_alpha   90.00
_cell.angle_beta   90.00
_cell.angle_gamma   90.00
#
_symmetry.space_group_name_H-M   'P 1'
#
loop_
_entity.id
_entity.type
_entity.pdbx_description
1 polymer ?
#
loop_
_entity_poly.entity_id
_entity_poly.type
_entity_poly.pdbx_seq_one_letter_code
_entity_poly.pdbx_strand_id
1 'polypeptide(L)'
;EPVQSSPEPVMTQAAILEGLSKSKLAVEMTADQRKALAAVMTFRDLAQGEVIVREGDSDDHLYVVASGGIAVVKAVGTDNEVTLSVLRPGDVVGELSFLDGALRYASLVAENGTRVLSLSRGDLEALLDSNPHLVYRVMRAIVRVVHELQRRLSMQTAELTNYLYKTHGRY
;
A
#
# COMPACT_ATOMS: atom_id res chain seq x y z
N GLU A 1 -32.22 -18.10 -19.62
CA GLU A 1 -31.32 -17.79 -18.48
C GLU A 1 -30.78 -16.37 -18.66
N PRO A 2 -30.94 -15.48 -17.69
CA PRO A 2 -30.45 -14.13 -17.83
C PRO A 2 -28.95 -14.10 -17.62
N VAL A 3 -28.23 -13.60 -18.61
CA VAL A 3 -26.82 -13.24 -18.55
C VAL A 3 -26.64 -12.19 -17.45
N GLN A 4 -25.92 -12.54 -16.39
CA GLN A 4 -25.53 -11.59 -15.36
C GLN A 4 -24.62 -10.54 -15.99
N SER A 5 -25.11 -9.32 -16.07
CA SER A 5 -24.34 -8.16 -16.51
C SER A 5 -23.21 -7.91 -15.52
N SER A 6 -21.98 -7.89 -15.99
CA SER A 6 -20.81 -7.42 -15.23
C SER A 6 -21.08 -6.03 -14.65
N PRO A 7 -20.63 -5.72 -13.43
CA PRO A 7 -20.83 -4.40 -12.82
C PRO A 7 -20.29 -3.30 -13.74
N GLU A 8 -21.07 -2.27 -13.91
CA GLU A 8 -20.81 -1.18 -14.85
C GLU A 8 -19.47 -0.50 -14.58
N PRO A 9 -18.67 -0.21 -15.62
CA PRO A 9 -17.35 0.42 -15.46
C PRO A 9 -17.37 1.77 -14.72
N VAL A 10 -18.51 2.45 -14.72
CA VAL A 10 -18.69 3.76 -14.05
C VAL A 10 -18.69 3.63 -12.52
N MET A 11 -19.31 2.60 -11.95
CA MET A 11 -19.32 2.37 -10.51
C MET A 11 -17.94 1.98 -9.99
N THR A 12 -17.21 1.20 -10.77
CA THR A 12 -15.83 0.79 -10.47
C THR A 12 -14.90 2.00 -10.38
N GLN A 13 -14.99 2.91 -11.35
CA GLN A 13 -14.15 4.10 -11.42
C GLN A 13 -14.43 5.09 -10.28
N ALA A 14 -15.69 5.26 -9.90
CA ALA A 14 -16.09 6.08 -8.77
C ALA A 14 -15.54 5.52 -7.44
N ALA A 15 -15.57 4.22 -7.24
CA ALA A 15 -15.02 3.56 -6.04
C ALA A 15 -13.51 3.71 -5.95
N ILE A 16 -12.79 3.60 -7.07
CA ILE A 16 -11.34 3.83 -7.12
C ILE A 16 -11.01 5.29 -6.75
N LEU A 17 -11.71 6.25 -7.36
CA LEU A 17 -11.50 7.67 -7.11
C LEU A 17 -11.78 8.04 -5.65
N GLU A 18 -12.82 7.48 -5.05
CA GLU A 18 -13.15 7.70 -3.64
C GLU A 18 -12.05 7.15 -2.72
N GLY A 19 -11.62 5.92 -2.90
CA GLY A 19 -10.57 5.31 -2.11
C GLY A 19 -9.23 6.02 -2.27
N LEU A 20 -8.85 6.38 -3.49
CA LEU A 20 -7.65 7.16 -3.78
C LEU A 20 -7.69 8.53 -3.09
N SER A 21 -8.82 9.24 -3.17
CA SER A 21 -8.97 10.60 -2.63
C SER A 21 -8.80 10.67 -1.12
N LYS A 22 -9.09 9.58 -0.40
CA LYS A 22 -8.94 9.46 1.06
C LYS A 22 -7.56 8.92 1.47
N SER A 23 -6.71 8.56 0.51
CA SER A 23 -5.43 7.93 0.77
C SER A 23 -4.29 8.93 1.00
N LYS A 24 -3.22 8.45 1.62
CA LYS A 24 -1.96 9.18 1.75
C LYS A 24 -1.31 9.51 0.41
N LEU A 25 -1.64 8.77 -0.64
CA LEU A 25 -1.12 9.00 -1.98
C LEU A 25 -1.64 10.30 -2.60
N ALA A 26 -2.88 10.69 -2.30
CA ALA A 26 -3.60 11.79 -2.94
C ALA A 26 -3.54 13.13 -2.19
N VAL A 27 -2.82 13.23 -1.08
CA VAL A 27 -2.83 14.40 -0.17
C VAL A 27 -2.54 15.73 -0.88
N GLU A 28 -1.62 15.74 -1.84
CA GLU A 28 -1.22 16.95 -2.59
C GLU A 28 -1.76 17.00 -4.02
N MET A 29 -2.64 16.07 -4.40
CA MET A 29 -3.18 16.01 -5.75
C MET A 29 -4.39 16.92 -5.92
N THR A 30 -4.47 17.58 -7.08
CA THR A 30 -5.69 18.25 -7.52
C THR A 30 -6.79 17.24 -7.86
N ALA A 31 -8.03 17.71 -7.99
CA ALA A 31 -9.14 16.86 -8.40
C ALA A 31 -8.90 16.19 -9.76
N ASP A 32 -8.34 16.93 -10.72
CA ASP A 32 -8.02 16.40 -12.06
C ASP A 32 -6.87 15.36 -12.00
N GLN A 33 -5.87 15.59 -11.17
CA GLN A 33 -4.79 14.62 -10.95
C GLN A 33 -5.31 13.33 -10.33
N ARG A 34 -6.21 13.41 -9.34
CA ARG A 34 -6.85 12.22 -8.75
C ARG A 34 -7.64 11.42 -9.76
N LYS A 35 -8.41 12.10 -10.61
CA LYS A 35 -9.15 11.45 -11.71
C LYS A 35 -8.21 10.75 -12.70
N ALA A 36 -7.14 11.42 -13.10
CA ALA A 36 -6.16 10.87 -14.04
C ALA A 36 -5.44 9.64 -13.46
N LEU A 37 -5.07 9.67 -12.18
CA LEU A 37 -4.44 8.52 -11.52
C LEU A 37 -5.44 7.37 -11.34
N ALA A 38 -6.65 7.66 -10.88
CA ALA A 38 -7.70 6.65 -10.71
C ALA A 38 -8.02 5.92 -12.03
N ALA A 39 -7.90 6.60 -13.18
CA ALA A 39 -8.15 6.01 -14.49
C ALA A 39 -7.17 4.88 -14.87
N VAL A 40 -5.97 4.87 -14.29
CA VAL A 40 -4.93 3.83 -14.53
C VAL A 40 -4.78 2.86 -13.36
N MET A 41 -5.55 3.03 -12.29
CA MET A 41 -5.57 2.13 -11.15
C MET A 41 -6.66 1.05 -11.31
N THR A 42 -6.45 -0.06 -10.64
CA THR A 42 -7.44 -1.13 -10.50
C THR A 42 -7.83 -1.31 -9.04
N PHE A 43 -8.97 -1.96 -8.77
CA PHE A 43 -9.30 -2.38 -7.41
C PHE A 43 -9.57 -3.87 -7.35
N ARG A 44 -9.43 -4.42 -6.16
CA ARG A 44 -9.70 -5.81 -5.87
C ARG A 44 -10.33 -5.94 -4.50
N ASP A 45 -11.40 -6.71 -4.41
CA ASP A 45 -12.00 -7.12 -3.14
C ASP A 45 -11.40 -8.45 -2.69
N LEU A 46 -11.01 -8.50 -1.44
CA LEU A 46 -10.29 -9.61 -0.82
C LEU A 46 -11.10 -10.17 0.34
N ALA A 47 -11.22 -11.50 0.39
CA ALA A 47 -11.73 -12.18 1.56
C ALA A 47 -10.71 -12.19 2.70
N GLN A 48 -11.17 -12.40 3.92
CA GLN A 48 -10.30 -12.59 5.09
C GLN A 48 -9.30 -13.73 4.85
N GLY A 49 -8.03 -13.48 5.14
CA GLY A 49 -6.94 -14.44 4.97
C GLY A 49 -6.40 -14.55 3.54
N GLU A 50 -6.99 -13.85 2.58
CA GLU A 50 -6.48 -13.86 1.20
C GLU A 50 -5.15 -13.15 1.12
N VAL A 51 -4.18 -13.78 0.45
CA VAL A 51 -2.83 -13.25 0.24
C VAL A 51 -2.78 -12.48 -1.06
N ILE A 52 -2.40 -11.20 -0.99
CA ILE A 52 -2.25 -10.34 -2.18
C ILE A 52 -0.93 -10.63 -2.85
N VAL A 53 0.14 -10.61 -2.06
CA VAL A 53 1.54 -10.80 -2.48
C VAL A 53 2.23 -11.66 -1.44
N ARG A 54 3.09 -12.57 -1.89
CA ARG A 54 3.88 -13.43 -1.01
C ARG A 54 5.28 -12.86 -0.79
N GLU A 55 5.84 -13.11 0.39
CA GLU A 55 7.25 -12.86 0.67
C GLU A 55 8.13 -13.56 -0.36
N GLY A 56 9.11 -12.85 -0.91
CA GLY A 56 10.02 -13.32 -1.94
C GLY A 56 9.51 -13.20 -3.38
N ASP A 57 8.25 -12.83 -3.59
CA ASP A 57 7.73 -12.59 -4.93
C ASP A 57 8.30 -11.31 -5.54
N SER A 58 8.43 -11.30 -6.86
CA SER A 58 8.63 -10.10 -7.65
C SER A 58 7.27 -9.49 -7.96
N ASP A 59 7.05 -8.25 -7.54
CA ASP A 59 5.80 -7.53 -7.81
C ASP A 59 6.09 -6.03 -7.91
N ASP A 60 5.63 -5.41 -8.97
CA ASP A 60 5.87 -4.00 -9.30
C ASP A 60 4.67 -3.09 -9.01
N HIS A 61 3.74 -3.54 -8.16
CA HIS A 61 2.55 -2.79 -7.79
C HIS A 61 2.69 -2.05 -6.47
N LEU A 62 2.15 -0.85 -6.45
CA LEU A 62 1.86 -0.10 -5.23
C LEU A 62 0.40 -0.35 -4.84
N TYR A 63 0.15 -0.60 -3.57
CA TYR A 63 -1.19 -0.87 -3.05
C TYR A 63 -1.65 0.22 -2.09
N VAL A 64 -2.93 0.55 -2.18
CA VAL A 64 -3.63 1.47 -1.28
C VAL A 64 -4.79 0.72 -0.63
N VAL A 65 -4.88 0.75 0.69
CA VAL A 65 -6.03 0.19 1.41
C VAL A 65 -7.20 1.15 1.31
N ALA A 66 -8.25 0.76 0.60
CA ALA A 66 -9.47 1.56 0.48
C ALA A 66 -10.45 1.28 1.63
N SER A 67 -10.59 0.01 2.03
CA SER A 67 -11.40 -0.41 3.19
C SER A 67 -10.85 -1.70 3.76
N GLY A 68 -11.20 -2.02 5.00
CA GLY A 68 -10.73 -3.21 5.71
C GLY A 68 -9.34 -3.02 6.31
N GLY A 69 -8.47 -4.02 6.19
CA GLY A 69 -7.12 -3.99 6.72
C GLY A 69 -6.21 -5.02 6.06
N ILE A 70 -4.92 -4.71 6.01
CA ILE A 70 -3.88 -5.60 5.49
C ILE A 70 -2.82 -5.82 6.56
N ALA A 71 -2.56 -7.07 6.90
CA ALA A 71 -1.43 -7.47 7.72
C ALA A 71 -0.18 -7.65 6.85
N VAL A 72 0.93 -7.07 7.27
CA VAL A 72 2.27 -7.31 6.72
C VAL A 72 2.91 -8.41 7.53
N VAL A 73 3.10 -9.59 6.93
CA VAL A 73 3.44 -10.81 7.66
C VAL A 73 4.69 -11.47 7.09
N LYS A 74 5.62 -11.82 7.98
CA LYS A 74 6.80 -12.64 7.65
C LYS A 74 6.55 -14.11 7.94
N ALA A 75 7.11 -14.98 7.09
CA ALA A 75 7.11 -16.42 7.28
C ALA A 75 5.70 -17.02 7.47
N VAL A 76 4.74 -16.56 6.66
CA VAL A 76 3.34 -17.01 6.68
C VAL A 76 3.22 -18.53 6.62
N GLY A 77 2.41 -19.08 7.52
CA GLY A 77 2.12 -20.53 7.59
C GLY A 77 3.22 -21.36 8.23
N THR A 78 4.23 -20.74 8.84
CA THR A 78 5.31 -21.40 9.59
C THR A 78 5.21 -21.12 11.08
N ASP A 79 5.96 -21.87 11.90
CA ASP A 79 6.08 -21.64 13.36
C ASP A 79 6.74 -20.30 13.71
N ASN A 80 7.37 -19.66 12.72
CA ASN A 80 8.03 -18.36 12.85
C ASN A 80 7.22 -17.21 12.25
N GLU A 81 5.93 -17.40 12.02
CA GLU A 81 5.05 -16.36 11.49
C GLU A 81 5.00 -15.15 12.42
N VAL A 82 5.28 -13.98 11.87
CA VAL A 82 5.25 -12.70 12.60
C VAL A 82 4.52 -11.64 11.80
N THR A 83 3.53 -11.00 12.41
CA THR A 83 2.90 -9.80 11.88
C THR A 83 3.75 -8.59 12.22
N LEU A 84 4.31 -7.94 11.20
CA LEU A 84 5.17 -6.77 11.37
C LEU A 84 4.36 -5.48 11.59
N SER A 85 3.25 -5.36 10.87
CA SER A 85 2.35 -4.20 10.98
C SER A 85 0.98 -4.53 10.40
N VAL A 86 0.00 -3.70 10.74
CA VAL A 86 -1.35 -3.73 10.17
C VAL A 86 -1.62 -2.38 9.52
N LEU A 87 -2.01 -2.43 8.26
CA LEU A 87 -2.34 -1.27 7.45
C LEU A 87 -3.86 -1.03 7.49
N ARG A 88 -4.23 0.23 7.59
CA ARG A 88 -5.60 0.70 7.70
C ARG A 88 -6.04 1.46 6.44
N PRO A 89 -7.35 1.74 6.27
CA PRO A 89 -7.80 2.55 5.15
C PRO A 89 -7.03 3.86 5.03
N GLY A 90 -6.58 4.16 3.81
CA GLY A 90 -5.73 5.29 3.47
C GLY A 90 -4.23 5.00 3.45
N ASP A 91 -3.78 3.91 4.05
CA ASP A 91 -2.38 3.53 4.04
C ASP A 91 -1.94 3.00 2.67
N VAL A 92 -0.64 3.18 2.39
CA VAL A 92 0.04 2.78 1.16
C VAL A 92 1.11 1.76 1.51
N VAL A 93 1.26 0.74 0.69
CA VAL A 93 2.25 -0.33 0.88
C VAL A 93 2.81 -0.83 -0.46
N GLY A 94 4.02 -1.38 -0.40
CA GLY A 94 4.71 -1.94 -1.55
C GLY A 94 5.59 -0.94 -2.29
N GLU A 95 5.87 0.20 -1.68
CA GLU A 95 6.61 1.32 -2.25
C GLU A 95 8.03 0.96 -2.69
N LEU A 96 8.75 0.15 -1.92
CA LEU A 96 10.14 -0.21 -2.25
C LEU A 96 10.20 -1.09 -3.49
N SER A 97 9.44 -2.18 -3.53
CA SER A 97 9.39 -3.06 -4.71
C SER A 97 8.86 -2.34 -5.95
N PHE A 98 7.91 -1.43 -5.76
CA PHE A 98 7.39 -0.57 -6.82
C PHE A 98 8.47 0.34 -7.41
N LEU A 99 9.35 0.91 -6.58
CA LEU A 99 10.39 1.85 -7.03
C LEU A 99 11.61 1.16 -7.64
N ASP A 100 12.16 0.15 -6.95
CA ASP A 100 13.46 -0.44 -7.28
C ASP A 100 13.41 -1.88 -7.81
N GLY A 101 12.22 -2.49 -7.84
CA GLY A 101 12.03 -3.86 -8.28
C GLY A 101 12.54 -4.92 -7.30
N ALA A 102 12.82 -4.54 -6.05
CA ALA A 102 13.22 -5.49 -5.02
C ALA A 102 12.13 -6.54 -4.76
N LEU A 103 12.52 -7.73 -4.38
CA LEU A 103 11.60 -8.78 -3.97
C LEU A 103 10.82 -8.34 -2.72
N ARG A 104 9.59 -8.82 -2.59
CA ARG A 104 8.76 -8.54 -1.41
C ARG A 104 9.42 -9.09 -0.16
N TYR A 105 9.65 -8.25 0.83
CA TYR A 105 10.26 -8.65 2.11
C TYR A 105 9.28 -9.32 3.07
N ALA A 106 7.98 -9.21 2.81
CA ALA A 106 6.90 -9.78 3.60
C ALA A 106 5.67 -10.05 2.73
N SER A 107 4.80 -10.94 3.20
CA SER A 107 3.50 -11.17 2.59
C SER A 107 2.49 -10.12 3.01
N LEU A 108 1.54 -9.81 2.13
CA LEU A 108 0.39 -8.93 2.39
C LEU A 108 -0.87 -9.80 2.46
N VAL A 109 -1.51 -9.82 3.62
CA VAL A 109 -2.66 -10.69 3.91
C VAL A 109 -3.85 -9.85 4.35
N ALA A 110 -5.02 -10.09 3.76
CA ALA A 110 -6.24 -9.40 4.17
C ALA A 110 -6.71 -9.88 5.55
N GLU A 111 -6.88 -8.96 6.50
CA GLU A 111 -7.33 -9.29 7.85
C GLU A 111 -8.83 -9.58 7.96
N ASN A 112 -9.61 -8.95 7.11
CA ASN A 112 -11.07 -9.06 7.01
C ASN A 112 -11.48 -8.83 5.56
N GLY A 113 -12.75 -8.62 5.28
CA GLY A 113 -13.18 -8.14 3.96
C GLY A 113 -12.51 -6.82 3.64
N THR A 114 -11.62 -6.83 2.66
CA THR A 114 -10.71 -5.72 2.38
C THR A 114 -10.78 -5.33 0.92
N ARG A 115 -10.83 -4.04 0.64
CA ARG A 115 -10.66 -3.49 -0.72
C ARG A 115 -9.32 -2.81 -0.83
N VAL A 116 -8.56 -3.18 -1.86
CA VAL A 116 -7.30 -2.53 -2.21
C VAL A 116 -7.38 -1.92 -3.59
N LEU A 117 -6.71 -0.78 -3.75
CA LEU A 117 -6.40 -0.20 -5.05
C LEU A 117 -4.97 -0.55 -5.40
N SER A 118 -4.69 -0.78 -6.67
CA SER A 118 -3.34 -1.07 -7.14
C SER A 118 -2.94 -0.20 -8.33
N LEU A 119 -1.68 0.18 -8.34
CA LEU A 119 -1.03 0.94 -9.40
C LEU A 119 0.22 0.19 -9.81
N SER A 120 0.35 -0.19 -11.09
CA SER A 120 1.60 -0.76 -11.59
C SER A 120 2.63 0.34 -11.87
N ARG A 121 3.91 0.00 -11.73
CA ARG A 121 5.00 0.91 -12.11
C ARG A 121 4.90 1.30 -13.59
N GLY A 122 4.59 0.35 -14.47
CA GLY A 122 4.44 0.62 -15.90
C GLY A 122 3.33 1.62 -16.22
N ASP A 123 2.19 1.55 -15.52
CA ASP A 123 1.09 2.50 -15.70
C ASP A 123 1.46 3.91 -15.22
N LEU A 124 2.22 4.02 -14.13
CA LEU A 124 2.74 5.31 -13.69
C LEU A 124 3.77 5.88 -14.68
N GLU A 125 4.70 5.07 -15.14
CA GLU A 125 5.70 5.47 -16.11
C GLU A 125 5.08 5.93 -17.44
N ALA A 126 4.00 5.31 -17.87
CA ALA A 126 3.25 5.72 -19.07
C ALA A 126 2.66 7.14 -18.96
N LEU A 127 2.50 7.67 -17.76
CA LEU A 127 2.03 9.05 -17.52
C LEU A 127 3.14 10.10 -17.58
N LEU A 128 4.42 9.71 -17.69
CA LEU A 128 5.56 10.65 -17.65
C LEU A 128 5.47 11.71 -18.74
N ASP A 129 5.11 11.33 -19.95
CA ASP A 129 5.05 12.26 -21.07
C ASP A 129 3.78 13.11 -21.10
N SER A 130 2.64 12.53 -20.67
CA SER A 130 1.34 13.20 -20.73
C SER A 130 1.01 14.01 -19.48
N ASN A 131 1.47 13.59 -18.32
CA ASN A 131 1.15 14.21 -17.04
C ASN A 131 2.33 14.12 -16.03
N PRO A 132 3.47 14.76 -16.34
CA PRO A 132 4.67 14.67 -15.50
C PRO A 132 4.45 15.25 -14.09
N HIS A 133 3.61 16.24 -13.93
CA HIS A 133 3.29 16.80 -12.61
C HIS A 133 2.55 15.81 -11.72
N LEU A 134 1.67 14.99 -12.29
CA LEU A 134 1.01 13.91 -11.55
C LEU A 134 2.04 12.88 -11.07
N VAL A 135 2.94 12.43 -11.95
CA VAL A 135 4.00 11.48 -11.59
C VAL A 135 4.86 12.05 -10.46
N TYR A 136 5.25 13.32 -10.54
CA TYR A 136 5.97 14.00 -9.47
C TYR A 136 5.20 13.97 -8.13
N ARG A 137 3.88 14.21 -8.14
CA ARG A 137 3.04 14.16 -6.94
C ARG A 137 2.96 12.76 -6.34
N VAL A 138 2.86 11.73 -7.17
CA VAL A 138 2.90 10.33 -6.74
C VAL A 138 4.24 10.00 -6.07
N MET A 139 5.35 10.34 -6.72
CA MET A 139 6.69 10.09 -6.17
C MET A 139 6.92 10.83 -4.85
N ARG A 140 6.47 12.07 -4.77
CA ARG A 140 6.53 12.86 -3.54
C ARG A 140 5.72 12.25 -2.39
N ALA A 141 4.53 11.72 -2.69
CA ALA A 141 3.71 11.02 -1.71
C ALA A 141 4.38 9.73 -1.21
N ILE A 142 5.00 8.95 -2.11
CA ILE A 142 5.76 7.75 -1.75
C ILE A 142 6.93 8.10 -0.83
N VAL A 143 7.70 9.12 -1.14
CA VAL A 143 8.81 9.58 -0.28
C VAL A 143 8.30 9.93 1.11
N ARG A 144 7.14 10.57 1.23
CA ARG A 144 6.52 10.88 2.52
C ARG A 144 6.17 9.63 3.32
N VAL A 145 5.57 8.62 2.66
CA VAL A 145 5.23 7.34 3.29
C VAL A 145 6.49 6.64 3.82
N VAL A 146 7.54 6.59 3.03
CA VAL A 146 8.85 6.02 3.44
C VAL A 146 9.44 6.80 4.62
N HIS A 147 9.36 8.12 4.59
CA HIS A 147 9.86 8.97 5.68
C HIS A 147 9.08 8.76 6.99
N GLU A 148 7.76 8.64 6.93
CA GLU A 148 6.93 8.32 8.11
C GLU A 148 7.33 6.97 8.71
N LEU A 149 7.54 5.96 7.87
CA LEU A 149 8.00 4.64 8.30
C LEU A 149 9.37 4.71 8.97
N GLN A 150 10.32 5.41 8.37
CA GLN A 150 11.67 5.61 8.92
C GLN A 150 11.62 6.29 10.29
N ARG A 151 10.83 7.35 10.45
CA ARG A 151 10.66 8.03 11.74
C ARG A 151 10.10 7.10 12.81
N ARG A 152 9.10 6.29 12.47
CA ARG A 152 8.50 5.32 13.39
C ARG A 152 9.51 4.29 13.85
N LEU A 153 10.29 3.71 12.94
CA LEU A 153 11.34 2.75 13.26
C LEU A 153 12.44 3.37 14.14
N SER A 154 12.85 4.59 13.87
CA SER A 154 13.85 5.30 14.67
C SER A 154 13.38 5.55 16.11
N MET A 155 12.11 5.90 16.30
CA MET A 155 11.51 6.09 17.62
C MET A 155 11.45 4.78 18.40
N GLN A 156 11.01 3.69 17.77
CA GLN A 156 10.97 2.35 18.39
C GLN A 156 12.35 1.88 18.80
N THR A 157 13.38 2.12 17.98
CA THR A 157 14.76 1.79 18.29
C THR A 157 15.27 2.59 19.49
N ALA A 158 14.96 3.88 19.56
CA ALA A 158 15.35 4.72 20.68
C ALA A 158 14.69 4.28 22.00
N GLU A 159 13.40 3.93 21.96
CA GLU A 159 12.67 3.42 23.13
C GLU A 159 13.26 2.08 23.61
N LEU A 160 13.54 1.15 22.70
CA LEU A 160 14.15 -0.13 23.03
C LEU A 160 15.54 0.04 23.64
N THR A 161 16.34 0.92 23.06
CA THR A 161 17.69 1.26 23.57
C THR A 161 17.59 1.83 24.98
N ASN A 162 16.70 2.77 25.23
CA ASN A 162 16.47 3.34 26.55
C ASN A 162 16.00 2.30 27.57
N TYR A 163 15.14 1.38 27.16
CA TYR A 163 14.67 0.29 28.01
C TYR A 163 15.84 -0.64 28.42
N LEU A 164 16.69 -1.01 27.47
CA LEU A 164 17.86 -1.86 27.71
C LEU A 164 18.85 -1.19 28.65
N TYR A 165 19.15 0.11 28.47
CA TYR A 165 20.06 0.85 29.37
C TYR A 165 19.49 0.98 30.78
N LYS A 166 18.19 1.22 30.95
CA LYS A 166 17.55 1.29 32.26
C LYS A 166 17.52 -0.05 33.00
N THR A 167 17.44 -1.16 32.26
CA THR A 167 17.37 -2.52 32.83
C THR A 167 18.78 -3.03 33.22
N HIS A 168 19.85 -2.60 32.52
CA HIS A 168 21.22 -3.05 32.76
C HIS A 168 22.05 -2.03 33.56
N GLY A 169 21.55 -0.85 33.86
CA GLY A 169 22.22 0.22 34.57
C GLY A 169 22.02 0.25 36.11
N ARG A 170 21.50 -0.82 36.68
CA ARG A 170 21.39 -0.98 38.14
C ARG A 170 22.41 -1.98 38.63
N TYR A 171 23.64 -1.55 38.69
CA TYR A 171 24.67 -2.10 39.56
C TYR A 171 25.38 -0.93 40.26
#